data_71894bec73fa574d7937b987a4cf128b
#
_entry.id   71894bec73fa574d7937b987a4cf128b
#
_cell.length_a   1.000
_cell.length_b   1.000
_cell.length_c   1.000
_cell.angle_alpha   90.00
_cell.angle_beta   90.00
_cell.angle_gamma   90.00
#
_symmetry.space_group_name_H-M   'P 1'
#
loop_
_entity.id
_entity.type
_entity.pdbx_description
1 polymer ?
#
loop_
_entity_poly.entity_id
_entity_poly.type
_entity_poly.pdbx_seq_one_letter_code
_entity_poly.pdbx_strand_id
1 'polypeptide(L)'
;MKADRLDDRSLAHLVGYAASRAALEMRKVFQHHVGPLELRVAEFTILRLLADNGPVAQRRLAEALDMAAPNMAVTLDRMGARGWIERVRSTDDRRSQRVHLTAAGDRLAAEAGAIAASMEEPALAGLSRAERALLIELLRKVAAHRTAKKPKSHLDEEMKRAA
;
A
#
# COMPACT_ATOMS: atom_id res chain seq x y z
N MET A 1 13.66 -28.46 17.18
CA MET A 1 13.86 -27.34 18.13
C MET A 1 12.66 -26.43 18.01
N LYS A 2 11.76 -26.41 19.03
CA LYS A 2 10.72 -25.38 19.11
C LYS A 2 11.47 -24.07 19.41
N ALA A 3 11.44 -23.11 18.45
CA ALA A 3 11.91 -21.77 18.75
C ALA A 3 11.16 -21.28 19.99
N ASP A 4 11.92 -20.77 20.97
CA ASP A 4 11.39 -20.19 22.20
C ASP A 4 10.55 -18.97 21.81
N ARG A 5 9.23 -19.20 21.67
CA ARG A 5 8.30 -18.16 21.25
C ARG A 5 8.00 -17.29 22.46
N LEU A 6 8.30 -16.00 22.34
CA LEU A 6 7.95 -15.04 23.37
C LEU A 6 6.45 -15.10 23.69
N ASP A 7 6.12 -14.91 24.98
CA ASP A 7 4.74 -14.81 25.43
C ASP A 7 4.13 -13.49 24.97
N ASP A 8 3.12 -13.58 24.12
CA ASP A 8 2.42 -12.42 23.54
C ASP A 8 0.95 -12.31 24.02
N ARG A 9 0.58 -13.01 25.09
CA ARG A 9 -0.81 -13.05 25.62
C ARG A 9 -1.36 -11.66 25.92
N SER A 10 -0.53 -10.74 26.41
CA SER A 10 -0.93 -9.35 26.68
C SER A 10 -1.25 -8.54 25.41
N LEU A 11 -0.82 -8.99 24.24
CA LEU A 11 -1.04 -8.34 22.95
C LEU A 11 -2.09 -9.05 22.09
N ALA A 12 -2.39 -10.32 22.41
CA ALA A 12 -3.21 -11.20 21.56
C ALA A 12 -4.65 -10.68 21.35
N HIS A 13 -5.18 -9.84 22.25
CA HIS A 13 -6.50 -9.23 22.14
C HIS A 13 -6.51 -7.95 21.27
N LEU A 14 -5.35 -7.43 20.89
CA LEU A 14 -5.24 -6.17 20.13
C LEU A 14 -5.37 -6.42 18.63
N VAL A 15 -6.41 -5.85 18.00
CA VAL A 15 -6.62 -5.92 16.55
C VAL A 15 -5.42 -5.37 15.78
N GLY A 16 -4.82 -4.26 16.23
CA GLY A 16 -3.63 -3.67 15.60
C GLY A 16 -2.41 -4.61 15.62
N TYR A 17 -2.22 -5.37 16.70
CA TYR A 17 -1.16 -6.37 16.79
C TYR A 17 -1.41 -7.53 15.81
N ALA A 18 -2.63 -8.07 15.80
CA ALA A 18 -3.00 -9.15 14.88
C ALA A 18 -2.86 -8.72 13.41
N ALA A 19 -3.35 -7.52 13.06
CA ALA A 19 -3.23 -6.97 11.72
C ALA A 19 -1.75 -6.77 11.31
N SER A 20 -0.91 -6.25 12.22
CA SER A 20 0.53 -6.06 11.96
C SER A 20 1.24 -7.39 11.73
N ARG A 21 0.92 -8.42 12.50
CA ARG A 21 1.46 -9.78 12.33
C ARG A 21 1.06 -10.36 10.98
N ALA A 22 -0.22 -10.25 10.62
CA ALA A 22 -0.71 -10.70 9.31
C ALA A 22 -0.04 -9.93 8.16
N ALA A 23 0.08 -8.60 8.27
CA ALA A 23 0.74 -7.77 7.26
C ALA A 23 2.21 -8.15 7.05
N LEU A 24 2.93 -8.55 8.10
CA LEU A 24 4.32 -9.04 7.99
C LEU A 24 4.39 -10.32 7.15
N GLU A 25 3.48 -11.27 7.36
CA GLU A 25 3.43 -12.52 6.57
C GLU A 25 3.04 -12.23 5.12
N MET A 26 2.02 -11.39 4.86
CA MET A 26 1.65 -11.00 3.50
C MET A 26 2.79 -10.27 2.78
N ARG A 27 3.60 -9.49 3.50
CA ARG A 27 4.79 -8.86 2.92
C ARG A 27 5.85 -9.87 2.48
N LYS A 28 6.05 -10.95 3.24
CA LYS A 28 6.96 -12.04 2.84
C LYS A 28 6.44 -12.76 1.59
N VAL A 29 5.13 -13.03 1.54
CA VAL A 29 4.48 -13.61 0.37
C VAL A 29 4.70 -12.72 -0.86
N PHE A 30 4.42 -11.43 -0.74
CA PHE A 30 4.68 -10.46 -1.81
C PHE A 30 6.15 -10.46 -2.25
N GLN A 31 7.08 -10.39 -1.31
CA GLN A 31 8.52 -10.36 -1.61
C GLN A 31 8.98 -11.65 -2.30
N HIS A 32 8.42 -12.79 -1.93
CA HIS A 32 8.75 -14.08 -2.56
C HIS A 32 8.28 -14.14 -4.02
N HIS A 33 7.05 -13.72 -4.29
CA HIS A 33 6.42 -13.88 -5.60
C HIS A 33 6.65 -12.71 -6.56
N VAL A 34 6.58 -11.48 -6.06
CA VAL A 34 6.68 -10.24 -6.86
C VAL A 34 8.08 -9.62 -6.77
N GLY A 35 8.86 -9.96 -5.74
CA GLY A 35 10.24 -9.49 -5.57
C GLY A 35 11.15 -9.74 -6.79
N PRO A 36 11.07 -10.87 -7.50
CA PRO A 36 11.84 -11.10 -8.74
C PRO A 36 11.61 -10.06 -9.84
N LEU A 37 10.46 -9.37 -9.84
CA LEU A 37 10.17 -8.24 -10.72
C LEU A 37 10.80 -6.92 -10.23
N GLU A 38 11.56 -6.96 -9.13
CA GLU A 38 12.16 -5.81 -8.46
C GLU A 38 11.14 -4.70 -8.10
N LEU A 39 9.89 -5.08 -7.85
CA LEU A 39 8.81 -4.19 -7.45
C LEU A 39 8.72 -4.08 -5.92
N ARG A 40 8.60 -2.85 -5.44
CA ARG A 40 8.18 -2.57 -4.06
C ARG A 40 6.65 -2.58 -3.98
N VAL A 41 6.11 -2.84 -2.80
CA VAL A 41 4.65 -2.87 -2.57
C VAL A 41 3.96 -1.60 -3.08
N ALA A 42 4.53 -0.43 -2.78
CA ALA A 42 3.97 0.84 -3.24
C ALA A 42 3.98 0.98 -4.77
N GLU A 43 5.06 0.55 -5.43
CA GLU A 43 5.18 0.58 -6.91
C GLU A 43 4.18 -0.36 -7.57
N PHE A 44 4.05 -1.58 -7.04
CA PHE A 44 3.03 -2.54 -7.47
C PHE A 44 1.63 -1.93 -7.34
N THR A 45 1.31 -1.34 -6.18
CA THR A 45 0.00 -0.72 -5.95
C THR A 45 -0.26 0.42 -6.93
N ILE A 46 0.74 1.28 -7.19
CA ILE A 46 0.62 2.39 -8.16
C ILE A 46 0.38 1.85 -9.56
N LEU A 47 1.16 0.84 -10.01
CA LEU A 47 0.97 0.20 -11.32
C LEU A 47 -0.44 -0.35 -11.48
N ARG A 48 -0.96 -1.06 -10.47
CA ARG A 48 -2.32 -1.62 -10.49
C ARG A 48 -3.38 -0.52 -10.51
N LEU A 49 -3.24 0.52 -9.68
CA LEU A 49 -4.18 1.65 -9.69
C LEU A 49 -4.22 2.36 -11.03
N LEU A 50 -3.07 2.53 -11.70
CA LEU A 50 -3.00 3.14 -13.01
C LEU A 50 -3.59 2.23 -14.09
N ALA A 51 -3.36 0.93 -14.04
CA ALA A 51 -3.94 -0.04 -14.97
C ALA A 51 -5.48 -0.08 -14.88
N ASP A 52 -6.03 0.00 -13.65
CA ASP A 52 -7.46 -0.09 -13.42
C ASP A 52 -8.22 1.23 -13.68
N ASN A 53 -7.54 2.39 -13.57
CA ASN A 53 -8.18 3.72 -13.63
C ASN A 53 -7.71 4.60 -14.79
N GLY A 54 -6.72 4.16 -15.58
CA GLY A 54 -6.04 5.01 -16.55
C GLY A 54 -5.21 6.11 -15.86
N PRO A 55 -5.06 7.28 -16.50
CA PRO A 55 -4.27 8.38 -15.95
C PRO A 55 -4.82 8.93 -14.64
N VAL A 56 -3.99 8.98 -13.59
CA VAL A 56 -4.38 9.46 -12.25
C VAL A 56 -3.50 10.64 -11.82
N ALA A 57 -4.10 11.64 -11.18
CA ALA A 57 -3.34 12.75 -10.60
C ALA A 57 -2.44 12.25 -9.45
N GLN A 58 -1.19 12.72 -9.39
CA GLN A 58 -0.21 12.34 -8.36
C GLN A 58 -0.77 12.48 -6.94
N ARG A 59 -1.54 13.57 -6.68
CA ARG A 59 -2.17 13.79 -5.38
C ARG A 59 -3.13 12.66 -5.00
N ARG A 60 -3.95 12.18 -5.94
CA ARG A 60 -4.88 11.07 -5.70
C ARG A 60 -4.17 9.75 -5.40
N LEU A 61 -3.03 9.49 -6.06
CA LEU A 61 -2.19 8.34 -5.73
C LEU A 61 -1.63 8.45 -4.30
N ALA A 62 -1.16 9.64 -3.91
CA ALA A 62 -0.67 9.88 -2.55
C ALA A 62 -1.77 9.67 -1.49
N GLU A 63 -2.98 10.16 -1.75
CA GLU A 63 -4.14 9.97 -0.89
C GLU A 63 -4.55 8.49 -0.80
N ALA A 64 -4.56 7.77 -1.92
CA ALA A 64 -4.94 6.35 -1.96
C ALA A 64 -3.96 5.45 -1.19
N LEU A 65 -2.67 5.78 -1.21
CA LEU A 65 -1.63 5.03 -0.51
C LEU A 65 -1.32 5.56 0.91
N ASP A 66 -2.03 6.58 1.36
CA ASP A 66 -1.74 7.32 2.61
C ASP A 66 -0.28 7.77 2.72
N MET A 67 0.27 8.21 1.60
CA MET A 67 1.69 8.56 1.45
C MET A 67 1.88 10.07 1.44
N ALA A 68 2.86 10.58 2.17
CA ALA A 68 3.23 11.99 2.11
C ALA A 68 3.68 12.39 0.69
N ALA A 69 3.31 13.59 0.23
CA ALA A 69 3.59 14.07 -1.12
C ALA A 69 5.08 13.98 -1.53
N PRO A 70 6.07 14.29 -0.66
CA PRO A 70 7.48 14.11 -1.01
C PRO A 70 7.85 12.65 -1.29
N ASN A 71 7.36 11.71 -0.47
CA ASN A 71 7.62 10.27 -0.64
C ASN A 71 6.99 9.73 -1.93
N MET A 72 5.78 10.21 -2.25
CA MET A 72 5.13 9.88 -3.53
C MET A 72 5.96 10.41 -4.70
N ALA A 73 6.47 11.64 -4.64
CA ALA A 73 7.32 12.21 -5.68
C ALA A 73 8.56 11.34 -5.94
N VAL A 74 9.29 10.98 -4.88
CA VAL A 74 10.48 10.11 -4.95
C VAL A 74 10.14 8.74 -5.55
N THR A 75 8.99 8.16 -5.15
CA THR A 75 8.55 6.87 -5.70
C THR A 75 8.26 6.95 -7.20
N LEU A 76 7.54 7.99 -7.62
CA LEU A 76 7.21 8.19 -9.02
C LEU A 76 8.46 8.57 -9.86
N ASP A 77 9.44 9.31 -9.30
CA ASP A 77 10.70 9.60 -9.97
C ASP A 77 11.46 8.31 -10.29
N ARG A 78 11.54 7.39 -9.31
CA ARG A 78 12.16 6.08 -9.51
C ARG A 78 11.43 5.24 -10.56
N MET A 79 10.10 5.22 -10.54
CA MET A 79 9.29 4.50 -11.54
C MET A 79 9.45 5.11 -12.93
N GLY A 80 9.53 6.44 -13.04
CA GLY A 80 9.82 7.15 -14.28
C GLY A 80 11.20 6.84 -14.83
N ALA A 81 12.24 6.85 -13.97
CA ALA A 81 13.61 6.49 -14.34
C ALA A 81 13.73 5.06 -14.87
N ARG A 82 12.85 4.14 -14.42
CA ARG A 82 12.73 2.77 -14.94
C ARG A 82 11.86 2.66 -16.20
N GLY A 83 11.31 3.77 -16.67
CA GLY A 83 10.47 3.80 -17.86
C GLY A 83 9.10 3.14 -17.71
N TRP A 84 8.60 2.97 -16.48
CA TRP A 84 7.30 2.33 -16.23
C TRP A 84 6.13 3.31 -16.29
N ILE A 85 6.39 4.55 -15.99
CA ILE A 85 5.39 5.63 -15.99
C ILE A 85 5.95 6.88 -16.66
N GLU A 86 5.04 7.74 -17.09
CA GLU A 86 5.34 9.11 -17.51
C GLU A 86 4.42 10.10 -16.79
N ARG A 87 4.87 11.33 -16.65
CA ARG A 87 4.10 12.43 -16.07
C ARG A 87 3.76 13.43 -17.16
N VAL A 88 2.48 13.64 -17.38
CA VAL A 88 1.98 14.61 -18.33
C VAL A 88 1.26 15.73 -17.58
N ARG A 89 1.55 16.98 -17.94
CA ARG A 89 0.80 18.12 -17.40
C ARG A 89 -0.65 18.01 -17.86
N SER A 90 -1.58 18.20 -16.92
CA SER A 90 -2.99 18.24 -17.29
C SER A 90 -3.27 19.43 -18.18
N THR A 91 -4.08 19.23 -19.21
CA THR A 91 -4.59 20.31 -20.08
C THR A 91 -5.60 21.18 -19.34
N ASP A 92 -6.36 20.59 -18.42
CA ASP A 92 -7.45 21.23 -17.68
C ASP A 92 -6.98 22.03 -16.46
N ASP A 93 -5.85 21.62 -15.87
CA ASP A 93 -5.21 22.32 -14.75
C ASP A 93 -3.68 22.23 -14.89
N ARG A 94 -3.06 23.33 -15.33
CA ARG A 94 -1.61 23.42 -15.53
C ARG A 94 -0.78 23.17 -14.24
N ARG A 95 -1.41 23.16 -13.06
CA ARG A 95 -0.77 22.89 -11.77
C ARG A 95 -0.84 21.41 -11.39
N SER A 96 -1.65 20.61 -12.08
CA SER A 96 -1.79 19.18 -11.81
C SER A 96 -1.02 18.36 -12.84
N GLN A 97 -0.26 17.36 -12.33
CA GLN A 97 0.39 16.35 -13.15
C GLN A 97 -0.42 15.06 -13.06
N ARG A 98 -0.70 14.46 -14.21
CA ARG A 98 -1.25 13.10 -14.30
C ARG A 98 -0.12 12.11 -14.56
N VAL A 99 -0.21 10.98 -13.90
CA VAL A 99 0.69 9.86 -14.06
C VAL A 99 0.05 8.85 -14.99
N HIS A 100 0.77 8.41 -15.99
CA HIS A 100 0.33 7.44 -17.00
C HIS A 100 1.25 6.22 -16.96
N LEU A 101 0.75 5.04 -17.31
CA LEU A 101 1.60 3.91 -17.63
C LEU A 101 2.22 4.11 -19.02
N THR A 102 3.48 3.71 -19.15
CA THR A 102 4.07 3.45 -20.46
C THR A 102 3.68 2.05 -20.93
N ALA A 103 3.98 1.69 -22.18
CA ALA A 103 3.80 0.31 -22.66
C ALA A 103 4.60 -0.71 -21.82
N ALA A 104 5.77 -0.34 -21.28
CA ALA A 104 6.54 -1.19 -20.38
C ALA A 104 5.87 -1.32 -19.01
N GLY A 105 5.34 -0.21 -18.46
CA GLY A 105 4.61 -0.21 -17.21
C GLY A 105 3.32 -1.03 -17.29
N ASP A 106 2.60 -0.95 -18.40
CA ASP A 106 1.36 -1.71 -18.61
C ASP A 106 1.63 -3.23 -18.62
N ARG A 107 2.65 -3.67 -19.37
CA ARG A 107 3.08 -5.08 -19.36
C ARG A 107 3.48 -5.54 -17.96
N LEU A 108 4.27 -4.75 -17.24
CA LEU A 108 4.69 -5.07 -15.88
C LEU A 108 3.50 -5.13 -14.91
N ALA A 109 2.54 -4.21 -15.04
CA ALA A 109 1.31 -4.21 -14.25
C ALA A 109 0.46 -5.47 -14.49
N ALA A 110 0.36 -5.92 -15.75
CA ALA A 110 -0.35 -7.14 -16.12
C ALA A 110 0.34 -8.38 -15.55
N GLU A 111 1.66 -8.51 -15.73
CA GLU A 111 2.47 -9.61 -15.19
C GLU A 111 2.38 -9.71 -13.67
N ALA A 112 2.65 -8.61 -12.96
CA ALA A 112 2.54 -8.56 -11.52
C ALA A 112 1.11 -8.81 -11.02
N GLY A 113 0.09 -8.37 -11.77
CA GLY A 113 -1.31 -8.65 -11.48
C GLY A 113 -1.67 -10.13 -11.60
N ALA A 114 -1.15 -10.82 -12.60
CA ALA A 114 -1.33 -12.27 -12.76
C ALA A 114 -0.72 -13.05 -11.60
N ILE A 115 0.49 -12.68 -11.15
CA ILE A 115 1.12 -13.27 -9.96
C ILE A 115 0.27 -13.00 -8.71
N ALA A 116 -0.19 -11.76 -8.52
CA ALA A 116 -0.97 -11.37 -7.34
C ALA A 116 -2.31 -12.09 -7.24
N ALA A 117 -2.87 -12.57 -8.34
CA ALA A 117 -4.17 -13.25 -8.36
C ALA A 117 -4.21 -14.53 -7.50
N SER A 118 -3.07 -15.20 -7.31
CA SER A 118 -2.98 -16.46 -6.56
C SER A 118 -1.88 -16.51 -5.50
N MET A 119 -1.00 -15.51 -5.42
CA MET A 119 0.19 -15.57 -4.55
C MET A 119 -0.14 -15.74 -3.06
N GLU A 120 -1.31 -15.28 -2.61
CA GLU A 120 -1.72 -15.35 -1.20
C GLU A 120 -2.42 -16.66 -0.84
N GLU A 121 -2.82 -17.47 -1.81
CA GLU A 121 -3.59 -18.70 -1.58
C GLU A 121 -2.95 -19.67 -0.58
N PRO A 122 -1.64 -19.97 -0.68
CA PRO A 122 -1.00 -20.87 0.27
C PRO A 122 -0.96 -20.32 1.70
N ALA A 123 -0.73 -19.01 1.83
CA ALA A 123 -0.65 -18.35 3.14
C ALA A 123 -2.03 -18.26 3.83
N LEU A 124 -3.10 -18.25 3.04
CA LEU A 124 -4.48 -18.18 3.50
C LEU A 124 -5.19 -19.54 3.48
N ALA A 125 -4.48 -20.65 3.28
CA ALA A 125 -5.09 -21.99 3.19
C ALA A 125 -5.88 -22.41 4.44
N GLY A 126 -5.55 -21.84 5.62
CA GLY A 126 -6.30 -22.05 6.86
C GLY A 126 -7.66 -21.33 6.95
N LEU A 127 -7.98 -20.47 5.97
CA LEU A 127 -9.24 -19.74 5.94
C LEU A 127 -10.15 -20.28 4.83
N SER A 128 -11.41 -20.49 5.14
CA SER A 128 -12.45 -20.72 4.15
C SER A 128 -12.64 -19.49 3.24
N ARG A 129 -13.27 -19.66 2.09
CA ARG A 129 -13.58 -18.56 1.17
C ARG A 129 -14.43 -17.46 1.83
N ALA A 130 -15.37 -17.84 2.69
CA ALA A 130 -16.23 -16.90 3.42
C ALA A 130 -15.43 -16.09 4.45
N GLU A 131 -14.52 -16.74 5.20
CA GLU A 131 -13.67 -16.08 6.18
C GLU A 131 -12.70 -15.09 5.51
N ARG A 132 -12.12 -15.43 4.35
CA ARG A 132 -11.27 -14.50 3.57
C ARG A 132 -12.07 -13.28 3.14
N ALA A 133 -13.29 -13.46 2.62
CA ALA A 133 -14.13 -12.35 2.19
C ALA A 133 -14.49 -11.45 3.37
N LEU A 134 -14.88 -12.04 4.51
CA LEU A 134 -15.17 -11.30 5.74
C LEU A 134 -13.95 -10.55 6.27
N LEU A 135 -12.78 -11.18 6.29
CA LEU A 135 -11.53 -10.54 6.72
C LEU A 135 -11.23 -9.29 5.89
N ILE A 136 -11.32 -9.39 4.56
CA ILE A 136 -11.11 -8.25 3.65
C ILE A 136 -12.13 -7.14 3.95
N GLU A 137 -13.41 -7.49 4.14
CA GLU A 137 -14.46 -6.52 4.48
C GLU A 137 -14.16 -5.80 5.78
N LEU A 138 -13.80 -6.54 6.85
CA LEU A 138 -13.51 -5.97 8.16
C LEU A 138 -12.27 -5.06 8.13
N LEU A 139 -11.20 -5.47 7.46
CA LEU A 139 -10.00 -4.65 7.29
C LEU A 139 -10.29 -3.36 6.51
N ARG A 140 -11.15 -3.42 5.47
CA ARG A 140 -11.60 -2.23 4.74
C ARG A 140 -12.42 -1.30 5.61
N LYS A 141 -13.31 -1.82 6.47
CA LYS A 141 -14.08 -1.01 7.43
C LYS A 141 -13.17 -0.30 8.43
N VAL A 142 -12.18 -1.00 8.98
CA VAL A 142 -11.19 -0.40 9.88
C VAL A 142 -10.40 0.70 9.16
N ALA A 143 -9.93 0.45 7.94
CA ALA A 143 -9.18 1.43 7.15
C ALA A 143 -10.03 2.65 6.74
N ALA A 144 -11.32 2.45 6.47
CA ALA A 144 -12.24 3.55 6.12
C ALA A 144 -12.58 4.44 7.32
N HIS A 145 -12.52 3.92 8.56
CA HIS A 145 -12.68 4.67 9.81
C HIS A 145 -11.41 5.49 10.10
N ARG A 146 -11.01 6.33 9.13
CA ARG A 146 -9.99 7.34 9.40
C ARG A 146 -10.52 8.23 10.50
N THR A 147 -9.86 8.21 11.66
CA THR A 147 -10.08 9.22 12.69
C THR A 147 -9.94 10.60 12.05
N ALA A 148 -11.05 11.27 11.85
CA ALA A 148 -11.08 12.65 11.40
C ALA A 148 -10.43 13.50 12.51
N LYS A 149 -9.17 13.77 12.38
CA LYS A 149 -8.24 14.55 13.18
C LYS A 149 -7.06 13.69 13.66
N LYS A 150 -5.90 13.97 13.08
CA LYS A 150 -4.64 13.74 13.81
C LYS A 150 -4.83 14.28 15.22
N PRO A 151 -4.68 13.50 16.30
CA PRO A 151 -4.59 14.09 17.61
C PRO A 151 -3.42 15.06 17.57
N LYS A 152 -3.64 16.32 17.94
CA LYS A 152 -2.54 17.25 18.19
C LYS A 152 -1.67 16.56 19.22
N SER A 153 -0.38 16.36 18.92
CA SER A 153 0.50 15.71 19.86
C SER A 153 0.52 16.58 21.13
N HIS A 154 0.51 15.96 22.31
CA HIS A 154 0.64 16.67 23.59
C HIS A 154 1.86 17.62 23.57
N LEU A 155 2.90 17.28 22.82
CA LEU A 155 4.10 18.09 22.59
C LEU A 155 3.82 19.42 21.88
N ASP A 156 2.84 19.47 20.96
CA ASP A 156 2.49 20.71 20.25
C ASP A 156 1.73 21.70 21.16
N GLU A 157 1.02 21.19 22.17
CA GLU A 157 0.34 22.04 23.15
C GLU A 157 1.30 22.54 24.26
N GLU A 158 2.26 21.72 24.68
CA GLU A 158 3.29 22.15 25.63
C GLU A 158 4.25 23.20 25.03
N MET A 159 4.65 23.04 23.76
CA MET A 159 5.47 24.05 23.08
C MET A 159 4.75 25.39 22.89
N LYS A 160 3.40 25.41 22.74
CA LYS A 160 2.63 26.66 22.66
C LYS A 160 2.40 27.33 24.00
N ARG A 161 2.53 26.61 25.12
CA ARG A 161 2.42 27.17 26.47
C ARG A 161 3.76 27.68 27.00
N ALA A 162 4.87 27.27 26.36
CA ALA A 162 6.24 27.68 26.76
C ALA A 162 6.80 28.85 25.95
N ALA A 163 6.06 29.36 24.93
CA ALA A 163 6.38 30.53 24.11
C ALA A 163 5.42 31.68 24.42
#